data_ebe4654d80587d56357702af026ece44
#
_entry.id   ebe4654d80587d56357702af026ece44
#
_cell.length_a   1.000
_cell.length_b   1.000
_cell.length_c   1.000
_cell.angle_alpha   90.00
_cell.angle_beta   90.00
_cell.angle_gamma   90.00
#
_symmetry.space_group_name_H-M   'P 1'
#
loop_
_entity.id
_entity.type
_entity.pdbx_description
1 polymer ?
#
loop_
_entity_poly.entity_id
_entity_poly.type
_entity_poly.pdbx_seq_one_letter_code
_entity_poly.pdbx_strand_id
1 'polypeptide(L)'
;MRFSSEIKRGLCSVFAFAWITVQSAQAQQHNALDASGQRQGTWIIQGSMLKDPAYAPNAKVEEGAYINNEKEGMWKRYWPNGAVRSEIYYENGKPEGPYKLYFANGKKEETGRWHDGKLTDRFQRYQSNGIIKEDLTYDKEGNRHGRQQYYHENGTLALEVDMQQGVEHGAQKRYDDHGQLMEERNFDNGRSKPGGVKSYTTPQQTQAAQMGAGSIGLSEEHKTNGSQPFHPDGYNALYDKAGNMCVSGDFLNGKLYNGRVFHYNSDGIKIGTEIYTRGKSNGKLGADNNNQ
;
A
#
# COMPACT_ATOMS: atom_id res chain seq x y z
N MET A 1 -51.44 72.87 49.82
CA MET A 1 -50.47 72.47 50.82
C MET A 1 -49.48 71.57 50.12
N ARG A 2 -48.21 72.00 50.01
CA ARG A 2 -47.14 71.34 49.30
C ARG A 2 -46.39 70.43 50.27
N PHE A 3 -46.14 69.17 49.88
CA PHE A 3 -45.12 68.36 50.51
C PHE A 3 -44.07 67.93 49.44
N SER A 4 -42.89 68.41 49.70
CA SER A 4 -41.65 68.08 48.98
C SER A 4 -41.14 66.75 49.50
N SER A 5 -40.80 65.83 48.60
CA SER A 5 -40.06 64.57 48.91
C SER A 5 -38.70 64.62 48.29
N GLU A 6 -37.69 64.73 49.12
CA GLU A 6 -36.27 64.58 48.74
C GLU A 6 -35.93 63.09 48.40
N ILE A 7 -35.36 62.90 47.24
CA ILE A 7 -34.82 61.61 46.82
C ILE A 7 -33.36 61.56 47.25
N LYS A 8 -33.05 60.73 48.24
CA LYS A 8 -31.68 60.37 48.61
C LYS A 8 -31.14 59.34 47.58
N ARG A 9 -30.13 59.77 46.82
CA ARG A 9 -29.33 58.84 45.93
C ARG A 9 -28.36 58.08 46.81
N GLY A 10 -28.63 56.76 46.97
CA GLY A 10 -27.67 55.78 47.50
C GLY A 10 -26.73 55.35 46.44
N LEU A 11 -25.41 55.58 46.55
CA LEU A 11 -24.36 54.97 45.76
C LEU A 11 -24.24 53.51 46.18
N CYS A 12 -24.68 52.58 45.31
CA CYS A 12 -24.30 51.19 45.39
C CYS A 12 -22.98 51.01 44.66
N SER A 13 -21.89 50.91 45.39
CA SER A 13 -20.59 50.48 44.87
C SER A 13 -20.65 48.99 44.59
N VAL A 14 -20.76 48.62 43.31
CA VAL A 14 -20.63 47.22 42.86
C VAL A 14 -19.14 46.89 42.74
N PHE A 15 -18.60 46.20 43.74
CA PHE A 15 -17.30 45.58 43.64
C PHE A 15 -17.42 44.33 42.75
N ALA A 16 -17.08 44.46 41.45
CA ALA A 16 -16.89 43.34 40.55
C ALA A 16 -15.56 42.67 40.92
N PHE A 17 -15.61 41.56 41.66
CA PHE A 17 -14.48 40.67 41.82
C PHE A 17 -14.29 39.94 40.49
N ALA A 18 -13.31 40.40 39.69
CA ALA A 18 -12.83 39.67 38.55
C ALA A 18 -12.07 38.42 39.06
N TRP A 19 -12.69 37.25 38.98
CA TRP A 19 -12.01 35.98 39.15
C TRP A 19 -11.12 35.78 37.91
N ILE A 20 -9.86 36.16 38.02
CA ILE A 20 -8.83 35.74 37.07
C ILE A 20 -8.57 34.27 37.37
N THR A 21 -9.22 33.38 36.61
CA THR A 21 -8.85 31.98 36.56
C THR A 21 -7.52 31.91 35.83
N VAL A 22 -6.43 31.88 36.57
CA VAL A 22 -5.13 31.46 36.04
C VAL A 22 -5.26 29.96 35.69
N GLN A 23 -5.64 29.66 34.48
CA GLN A 23 -5.44 28.34 33.93
C GLN A 23 -3.92 28.16 33.82
N SER A 24 -3.34 27.54 34.83
CA SER A 24 -2.00 27.00 34.70
C SER A 24 -2.03 26.01 33.55
N ALA A 25 -1.40 26.35 32.44
CA ALA A 25 -1.08 25.36 31.41
C ALA A 25 -0.18 24.32 32.09
N GLN A 26 -0.79 23.25 32.59
CA GLN A 26 -0.03 22.08 33.02
C GLN A 26 0.73 21.60 31.81
N ALA A 27 2.03 21.77 31.82
CA ALA A 27 2.90 21.14 30.82
C ALA A 27 2.51 19.66 30.77
N GLN A 28 2.04 19.21 29.63
CA GLN A 28 1.57 17.82 29.46
C GLN A 28 2.76 16.91 29.74
N GLN A 29 2.77 16.24 30.87
CA GLN A 29 3.84 15.35 31.27
C GLN A 29 3.81 14.14 30.36
N HIS A 30 4.83 14.02 29.51
CA HIS A 30 5.04 12.83 28.67
C HIS A 30 5.86 11.78 29.42
N ASN A 31 5.72 10.53 29.01
CA ASN A 31 6.53 9.40 29.48
C ASN A 31 6.37 9.13 30.99
N ALA A 32 5.14 9.22 31.49
CA ALA A 32 4.84 8.98 32.89
C ALA A 32 4.79 7.48 33.23
N LEU A 33 5.26 7.14 34.42
CA LEU A 33 5.10 5.84 35.04
C LEU A 33 4.18 6.00 36.26
N ASP A 34 3.33 5.00 36.51
CA ASP A 34 2.55 4.93 37.75
C ASP A 34 3.41 4.40 38.93
N ALA A 35 2.79 4.26 40.11
CA ALA A 35 3.45 3.77 41.31
C ALA A 35 3.99 2.34 41.20
N SER A 36 3.48 1.56 40.24
CA SER A 36 3.91 0.18 39.93
C SER A 36 4.96 0.12 38.82
N GLY A 37 5.40 1.27 38.28
CA GLY A 37 6.36 1.36 37.19
C GLY A 37 5.75 1.08 35.80
N GLN A 38 4.42 1.08 35.66
CA GLN A 38 3.75 0.88 34.38
C GLN A 38 3.60 2.19 33.63
N ARG A 39 3.80 2.15 32.32
CA ARG A 39 3.62 3.30 31.42
C ARG A 39 2.16 3.73 31.38
N GLN A 40 1.95 5.05 31.54
CA GLN A 40 0.64 5.68 31.55
C GLN A 40 0.65 6.95 30.72
N GLY A 41 -0.51 7.30 30.13
CA GLY A 41 -0.71 8.55 29.41
C GLY A 41 0.10 8.66 28.13
N THR A 42 0.39 9.89 27.70
CA THR A 42 1.09 10.15 26.44
C THR A 42 2.57 9.84 26.54
N TRP A 43 3.08 9.10 25.57
CA TRP A 43 4.49 8.75 25.44
C TRP A 43 5.06 9.23 24.13
N ILE A 44 6.30 9.74 24.20
CA ILE A 44 7.14 10.10 23.06
C ILE A 44 8.43 9.31 23.19
N ILE A 45 8.65 8.38 22.28
CA ILE A 45 9.87 7.56 22.22
C ILE A 45 10.84 8.26 21.28
N GLN A 46 12.04 8.57 21.77
CA GLN A 46 13.11 9.23 21.02
C GLN A 46 14.22 8.24 20.63
N GLY A 47 15.05 8.62 19.66
CA GLY A 47 16.16 7.80 19.18
C GLY A 47 17.12 7.34 20.28
N SER A 48 17.44 8.22 21.25
CA SER A 48 18.28 7.90 22.41
C SER A 48 17.73 6.77 23.28
N MET A 49 16.40 6.58 23.31
CA MET A 49 15.75 5.52 24.09
C MET A 49 15.86 4.15 23.40
N LEU A 50 15.95 4.12 22.07
CA LEU A 50 16.02 2.87 21.29
C LEU A 50 17.45 2.40 21.01
N LYS A 51 18.44 3.28 21.16
CA LYS A 51 19.85 3.03 20.79
C LYS A 51 20.01 2.63 19.32
N ASP A 52 19.11 3.11 18.45
CA ASP A 52 19.14 2.87 17.00
C ASP A 52 19.92 4.01 16.33
N PRO A 53 21.10 3.71 15.71
CA PRO A 53 21.95 4.73 15.09
C PRO A 53 21.31 5.42 13.88
N ALA A 54 20.24 4.84 13.31
CA ALA A 54 19.50 5.46 12.20
C ALA A 54 18.76 6.74 12.64
N TYR A 55 18.48 6.90 13.93
CA TYR A 55 17.77 8.07 14.46
C TYR A 55 18.71 8.98 15.25
N ALA A 56 18.61 10.28 15.01
CA ALA A 56 19.27 11.26 15.90
C ALA A 56 18.74 11.07 17.33
N PRO A 57 19.57 11.31 18.39
CA PRO A 57 19.17 11.04 19.77
C PRO A 57 17.86 11.69 20.21
N ASN A 58 17.57 12.89 19.72
CA ASN A 58 16.36 13.65 20.03
C ASN A 58 15.24 13.49 18.97
N ALA A 59 15.48 12.70 17.93
CA ALA A 59 14.44 12.46 16.91
C ALA A 59 13.29 11.66 17.50
N LYS A 60 12.08 12.05 17.17
CA LYS A 60 10.87 11.31 17.52
C LYS A 60 10.80 10.03 16.68
N VAL A 61 10.64 8.88 17.34
CA VAL A 61 10.53 7.56 16.70
C VAL A 61 9.11 7.03 16.76
N GLU A 62 8.48 7.12 17.94
CA GLU A 62 7.08 6.76 18.15
C GLU A 62 6.40 7.73 19.11
N GLU A 63 5.08 7.88 18.97
CA GLU A 63 4.23 8.55 19.95
C GLU A 63 2.84 7.93 20.00
N GLY A 64 2.23 7.99 21.17
CA GLY A 64 0.88 7.50 21.44
C GLY A 64 0.58 7.48 22.93
N ALA A 65 -0.48 6.81 23.32
CA ALA A 65 -0.83 6.64 24.71
C ALA A 65 -0.59 5.22 25.20
N TYR A 66 -0.22 5.07 26.47
CA TYR A 66 -0.22 3.82 27.19
C TYR A 66 -1.26 3.86 28.30
N ILE A 67 -1.91 2.71 28.52
CA ILE A 67 -2.67 2.38 29.71
C ILE A 67 -2.12 1.08 30.26
N ASN A 68 -1.57 1.09 31.46
CA ASN A 68 -1.00 -0.08 32.13
C ASN A 68 0.03 -0.86 31.29
N ASN A 69 0.98 -0.16 30.65
CA ASN A 69 1.96 -0.69 29.71
C ASN A 69 1.42 -1.15 28.34
N GLU A 70 0.13 -1.09 28.09
CA GLU A 70 -0.47 -1.48 26.83
C GLU A 70 -0.71 -0.23 25.95
N LYS A 71 -0.42 -0.34 24.65
CA LYS A 71 -0.70 0.71 23.69
C LYS A 71 -2.20 0.90 23.55
N GLU A 72 -2.64 2.18 23.56
CA GLU A 72 -4.04 2.55 23.48
C GLU A 72 -4.25 3.71 22.54
N GLY A 73 -5.31 3.67 21.72
CA GLY A 73 -5.64 4.71 20.75
C GLY A 73 -4.67 4.78 19.58
N MET A 74 -4.57 5.97 18.98
CA MET A 74 -3.75 6.19 17.78
C MET A 74 -2.25 6.27 18.14
N TRP A 75 -1.47 5.39 17.55
CA TRP A 75 0.00 5.39 17.62
C TRP A 75 0.59 5.81 16.29
N LYS A 76 1.57 6.73 16.35
CA LYS A 76 2.36 7.17 15.20
C LYS A 76 3.80 6.72 15.33
N ARG A 77 4.35 6.24 14.24
CA ARG A 77 5.77 5.96 14.10
C ARG A 77 6.35 6.84 13.00
N TYR A 78 7.62 7.17 13.10
CA TYR A 78 8.29 8.08 12.19
C TYR A 78 9.49 7.41 11.51
N TRP A 79 9.80 7.86 10.31
CA TRP A 79 11.04 7.55 9.63
C TRP A 79 12.20 8.39 10.21
N PRO A 80 13.48 7.99 9.99
CA PRO A 80 14.64 8.79 10.44
C PRO A 80 14.65 10.22 9.90
N ASN A 81 14.05 10.48 8.75
CA ASN A 81 13.90 11.82 8.17
C ASN A 81 12.76 12.65 8.80
N GLY A 82 12.08 12.12 9.83
CA GLY A 82 10.98 12.78 10.53
C GLY A 82 9.60 12.63 9.87
N ALA A 83 9.50 12.06 8.67
CA ALA A 83 8.22 11.79 8.05
C ALA A 83 7.44 10.69 8.81
N VAL A 84 6.11 10.78 8.82
CA VAL A 84 5.28 9.71 9.41
C VAL A 84 5.51 8.43 8.63
N ARG A 85 5.79 7.33 9.34
CA ARG A 85 5.93 5.98 8.81
C ARG A 85 4.66 5.16 8.93
N SER A 86 3.97 5.29 10.09
CA SER A 86 2.71 4.58 10.32
C SER A 86 1.81 5.35 11.29
N GLU A 87 0.51 5.16 11.09
CA GLU A 87 -0.56 5.52 12.02
C GLU A 87 -1.38 4.26 12.24
N ILE A 88 -1.38 3.72 13.45
CA ILE A 88 -2.05 2.45 13.79
C ILE A 88 -2.87 2.67 15.05
N TYR A 89 -4.13 2.30 15.00
CA TYR A 89 -4.99 2.32 16.18
C TYR A 89 -4.81 1.02 16.97
N TYR A 90 -4.63 1.15 18.29
CA TYR A 90 -4.45 0.06 19.23
C TYR A 90 -5.56 0.04 20.26
N GLU A 91 -5.94 -1.14 20.67
CA GLU A 91 -6.83 -1.40 21.79
C GLU A 91 -6.22 -2.55 22.61
N ASN A 92 -6.02 -2.34 23.92
CA ASN A 92 -5.40 -3.32 24.83
C ASN A 92 -4.08 -3.89 24.27
N GLY A 93 -3.20 -3.04 23.76
CA GLY A 93 -1.88 -3.40 23.23
C GLY A 93 -1.87 -4.06 21.85
N LYS A 94 -3.02 -4.33 21.23
CA LYS A 94 -3.15 -4.98 19.92
C LYS A 94 -3.62 -4.00 18.87
N PRO A 95 -3.13 -4.11 17.60
CA PRO A 95 -3.71 -3.37 16.50
C PRO A 95 -5.19 -3.70 16.34
N GLU A 96 -6.03 -2.67 16.41
CA GLU A 96 -7.49 -2.78 16.29
C GLU A 96 -8.01 -1.51 15.61
N GLY A 97 -8.87 -1.63 14.59
CA GLY A 97 -9.35 -0.46 13.87
C GLY A 97 -8.46 -0.01 12.69
N PRO A 98 -8.56 1.25 12.25
CA PRO A 98 -7.90 1.73 11.05
C PRO A 98 -6.39 1.87 11.22
N TYR A 99 -5.66 1.62 10.13
CA TYR A 99 -4.24 1.93 10.05
C TYR A 99 -3.85 2.54 8.70
N LYS A 100 -2.71 3.23 8.69
CA LYS A 100 -2.06 3.77 7.50
C LYS A 100 -0.56 3.59 7.62
N LEU A 101 0.06 3.16 6.52
CA LEU A 101 1.51 3.13 6.35
C LEU A 101 1.92 4.14 5.29
N TYR A 102 3.12 4.68 5.41
CA TYR A 102 3.64 5.69 4.50
C TYR A 102 5.08 5.36 4.12
N PHE A 103 5.42 5.61 2.88
CA PHE A 103 6.80 5.64 2.40
C PHE A 103 7.58 6.80 3.03
N ALA A 104 8.91 6.71 3.00
CA ALA A 104 9.79 7.76 3.53
C ALA A 104 9.63 9.12 2.80
N ASN A 105 9.07 9.15 1.59
CA ASN A 105 8.71 10.36 0.86
C ASN A 105 7.35 10.96 1.27
N GLY A 106 6.70 10.40 2.32
CA GLY A 106 5.43 10.86 2.87
C GLY A 106 4.17 10.43 2.11
N LYS A 107 4.30 9.75 0.96
CA LYS A 107 3.14 9.20 0.25
C LYS A 107 2.63 7.95 0.94
N LYS A 108 1.32 7.70 0.82
CA LYS A 108 0.72 6.49 1.37
C LYS A 108 1.33 5.25 0.71
N GLU A 109 1.61 4.23 1.53
CA GLU A 109 2.05 2.91 1.12
C GLU A 109 0.90 1.90 1.22
N GLU A 110 0.16 1.96 2.34
CA GLU A 110 -0.91 1.00 2.62
C GLU A 110 -1.96 1.62 3.55
N THR A 111 -3.22 1.24 3.38
CA THR A 111 -4.31 1.58 4.30
C THR A 111 -5.22 0.38 4.46
N GLY A 112 -5.75 0.19 5.66
CA GLY A 112 -6.67 -0.90 5.95
C GLY A 112 -7.26 -0.79 7.34
N ARG A 113 -7.89 -1.88 7.77
CA ARG A 113 -8.47 -2.02 9.10
C ARG A 113 -8.11 -3.39 9.67
N TRP A 114 -7.71 -3.40 10.93
CA TRP A 114 -7.55 -4.61 11.72
C TRP A 114 -8.76 -4.85 12.62
N HIS A 115 -9.16 -6.09 12.74
CA HIS A 115 -10.14 -6.55 13.72
C HIS A 115 -9.79 -7.97 14.12
N ASP A 116 -9.59 -8.20 15.43
CA ASP A 116 -9.19 -9.50 15.99
C ASP A 116 -7.97 -10.13 15.27
N GLY A 117 -6.96 -9.30 14.96
CA GLY A 117 -5.72 -9.74 14.29
C GLY A 117 -5.88 -10.09 12.82
N LYS A 118 -6.99 -9.77 12.20
CA LYS A 118 -7.29 -9.99 10.78
C LYS A 118 -7.52 -8.67 10.04
N LEU A 119 -7.20 -8.63 8.76
CA LEU A 119 -7.63 -7.54 7.88
C LEU A 119 -9.13 -7.67 7.60
N THR A 120 -9.86 -6.57 7.74
CA THR A 120 -11.30 -6.49 7.44
C THR A 120 -11.59 -5.23 6.63
N ASP A 121 -12.75 -5.17 6.00
CA ASP A 121 -13.19 -4.03 5.20
C ASP A 121 -12.27 -3.77 3.98
N ARG A 122 -12.12 -2.51 3.61
CA ARG A 122 -11.32 -2.10 2.46
C ARG A 122 -9.85 -2.00 2.80
N PHE A 123 -9.02 -2.62 1.97
CA PHE A 123 -7.56 -2.54 1.99
C PHE A 123 -7.06 -1.91 0.69
N GLN A 124 -6.12 -1.00 0.79
CA GLN A 124 -5.50 -0.37 -0.38
C GLN A 124 -3.99 -0.34 -0.23
N ARG A 125 -3.28 -0.70 -1.28
CA ARG A 125 -1.83 -0.57 -1.39
C ARG A 125 -1.45 0.33 -2.55
N TYR A 126 -0.41 1.11 -2.37
CA TYR A 126 0.05 2.12 -3.32
C TYR A 126 1.51 1.88 -3.70
N GLN A 127 1.90 2.40 -4.83
CA GLN A 127 3.28 2.51 -5.27
C GLN A 127 3.92 3.76 -4.62
N SER A 128 5.26 3.82 -4.59
CA SER A 128 6.00 4.96 -4.00
C SER A 128 5.76 6.30 -4.73
N ASN A 129 5.27 6.26 -5.97
CA ASN A 129 4.81 7.44 -6.71
C ASN A 129 3.38 7.89 -6.31
N GLY A 130 2.66 7.10 -5.47
CA GLY A 130 1.30 7.36 -4.99
C GLY A 130 0.18 6.77 -5.84
N ILE A 131 0.52 6.09 -6.93
CA ILE A 131 -0.47 5.37 -7.75
C ILE A 131 -0.95 4.13 -6.99
N ILE A 132 -2.24 3.85 -7.06
CA ILE A 132 -2.83 2.66 -6.45
C ILE A 132 -2.29 1.40 -7.14
N LYS A 133 -1.99 0.38 -6.34
CA LYS A 133 -1.53 -0.93 -6.80
C LYS A 133 -2.57 -2.01 -6.59
N GLU A 134 -3.23 -1.98 -5.43
CA GLU A 134 -4.24 -2.96 -5.03
C GLU A 134 -5.39 -2.25 -4.31
N ASP A 135 -6.63 -2.64 -4.60
CA ASP A 135 -7.85 -2.23 -3.90
C ASP A 135 -8.68 -3.48 -3.63
N LEU A 136 -8.63 -3.93 -2.39
CA LEU A 136 -9.16 -5.21 -1.96
C LEU A 136 -10.21 -5.01 -0.88
N THR A 137 -11.14 -5.95 -0.79
CA THR A 137 -12.14 -5.97 0.28
C THR A 137 -12.08 -7.31 1.01
N TYR A 138 -12.19 -7.25 2.33
CA TYR A 138 -12.21 -8.41 3.21
C TYR A 138 -13.51 -8.45 4.01
N ASP A 139 -13.99 -9.67 4.30
CA ASP A 139 -15.10 -9.88 5.22
C ASP A 139 -14.63 -9.79 6.70
N LYS A 140 -15.57 -9.97 7.62
CA LYS A 140 -15.28 -9.94 9.08
C LYS A 140 -14.38 -11.09 9.55
N GLU A 141 -14.38 -12.18 8.83
CA GLU A 141 -13.56 -13.36 9.07
C GLU A 141 -12.14 -13.21 8.50
N GLY A 142 -11.86 -12.13 7.76
CA GLY A 142 -10.57 -11.85 7.15
C GLY A 142 -10.35 -12.53 5.79
N ASN A 143 -11.40 -13.07 5.17
CA ASN A 143 -11.32 -13.62 3.83
C ASN A 143 -11.55 -12.53 2.78
N ARG A 144 -10.91 -12.65 1.62
CA ARG A 144 -11.24 -11.79 0.48
C ARG A 144 -12.70 -11.98 0.08
N HIS A 145 -13.42 -10.88 -0.03
CA HIS A 145 -14.85 -10.88 -0.34
C HIS A 145 -15.21 -9.71 -1.24
N GLY A 146 -16.14 -9.93 -2.20
CA GLY A 146 -16.52 -8.92 -3.17
C GLY A 146 -15.42 -8.66 -4.21
N ARG A 147 -15.45 -7.50 -4.81
CA ARG A 147 -14.55 -7.15 -5.92
C ARG A 147 -13.15 -6.85 -5.41
N GLN A 148 -12.16 -7.48 -6.05
CA GLN A 148 -10.73 -7.24 -5.85
C GLN A 148 -10.18 -6.61 -7.12
N GLN A 149 -9.38 -5.55 -6.99
CA GLN A 149 -8.82 -4.82 -8.12
C GLN A 149 -7.32 -4.66 -7.96
N TYR A 150 -6.59 -4.91 -9.05
CA TYR A 150 -5.14 -4.78 -9.15
C TYR A 150 -4.84 -3.87 -10.33
N TYR A 151 -3.81 -3.06 -10.20
CA TYR A 151 -3.48 -2.01 -11.16
C TYR A 151 -2.07 -2.16 -11.70
N HIS A 152 -1.88 -1.78 -12.95
CA HIS A 152 -0.58 -1.64 -13.58
C HIS A 152 0.23 -0.49 -12.95
N GLU A 153 1.53 -0.45 -13.25
CA GLU A 153 2.42 0.62 -12.77
C GLU A 153 1.97 2.04 -13.20
N ASN A 154 1.31 2.15 -14.35
CA ASN A 154 0.74 3.41 -14.85
C ASN A 154 -0.61 3.78 -14.22
N GLY A 155 -1.18 2.92 -13.36
CA GLY A 155 -2.45 3.14 -12.66
C GLY A 155 -3.70 2.67 -13.42
N THR A 156 -3.56 2.09 -14.62
CA THR A 156 -4.71 1.46 -15.30
C THR A 156 -5.08 0.14 -14.62
N LEU A 157 -6.35 -0.21 -14.64
CA LEU A 157 -6.83 -1.49 -14.10
C LEU A 157 -6.18 -2.65 -14.86
N ALA A 158 -5.53 -3.57 -14.14
CA ALA A 158 -4.89 -4.76 -14.70
C ALA A 158 -5.76 -6.01 -14.56
N LEU A 159 -6.38 -6.16 -13.38
CA LEU A 159 -7.20 -7.31 -13.05
C LEU A 159 -8.32 -6.88 -12.12
N GLU A 160 -9.53 -7.32 -12.39
CA GLU A 160 -10.60 -7.37 -11.38
C GLU A 160 -11.14 -8.80 -11.28
N VAL A 161 -11.44 -9.20 -10.06
CA VAL A 161 -11.99 -10.52 -9.77
C VAL A 161 -12.96 -10.42 -8.60
N ASP A 162 -14.11 -11.08 -8.75
CA ASP A 162 -15.07 -11.22 -7.67
C ASP A 162 -14.70 -12.42 -6.79
N MET A 163 -14.67 -12.20 -5.47
CA MET A 163 -14.30 -13.19 -4.47
C MET A 163 -15.45 -13.43 -3.49
N GLN A 164 -15.60 -14.67 -3.06
CA GLN A 164 -16.54 -15.06 -2.01
C GLN A 164 -15.84 -16.04 -1.06
N GLN A 165 -15.80 -15.69 0.23
CA GLN A 165 -15.15 -16.51 1.28
C GLN A 165 -13.71 -16.94 0.91
N GLY A 166 -12.94 -16.03 0.32
CA GLY A 166 -11.53 -16.25 -0.02
C GLY A 166 -11.27 -16.97 -1.35
N VAL A 167 -12.30 -17.36 -2.10
CA VAL A 167 -12.15 -18.02 -3.40
C VAL A 167 -12.81 -17.21 -4.52
N GLU A 168 -12.34 -17.38 -5.77
CA GLU A 168 -12.93 -16.71 -6.93
C GLU A 168 -14.36 -17.19 -7.13
N HIS A 169 -15.27 -16.24 -7.29
CA HIS A 169 -16.67 -16.49 -7.56
C HIS A 169 -17.24 -15.40 -8.47
N GLY A 170 -17.78 -15.76 -9.63
CA GLY A 170 -18.24 -14.79 -10.61
C GLY A 170 -17.20 -14.44 -11.66
N ALA A 171 -17.18 -13.18 -12.09
CA ALA A 171 -16.33 -12.73 -13.18
C ALA A 171 -14.92 -12.37 -12.73
N GLN A 172 -13.94 -12.78 -13.53
CA GLN A 172 -12.57 -12.26 -13.53
C GLN A 172 -12.32 -11.59 -14.87
N LYS A 173 -11.78 -10.38 -14.87
CA LYS A 173 -11.44 -9.62 -16.08
C LYS A 173 -10.01 -9.13 -16.00
N ARG A 174 -9.30 -9.33 -17.07
CA ARG A 174 -7.90 -8.89 -17.22
C ARG A 174 -7.77 -7.86 -18.32
N TYR A 175 -7.01 -6.82 -18.07
CA TYR A 175 -6.84 -5.69 -18.97
C TYR A 175 -5.34 -5.48 -19.27
N ASP A 176 -5.04 -4.91 -20.42
CA ASP A 176 -3.69 -4.44 -20.74
C ASP A 176 -3.39 -3.09 -20.04
N ASP A 177 -2.16 -2.61 -20.21
CA ASP A 177 -1.72 -1.34 -19.63
C ASP A 177 -2.36 -0.08 -20.27
N HIS A 178 -3.14 -0.26 -21.34
CA HIS A 178 -3.98 0.76 -21.96
C HIS A 178 -5.45 0.68 -21.50
N GLY A 179 -5.77 -0.28 -20.62
CA GLY A 179 -7.12 -0.49 -20.08
C GLY A 179 -8.06 -1.28 -21.03
N GLN A 180 -7.53 -1.94 -22.06
CA GLN A 180 -8.31 -2.75 -22.98
C GLN A 180 -8.51 -4.14 -22.39
N LEU A 181 -9.75 -4.64 -22.44
CA LEU A 181 -10.09 -5.98 -21.94
C LEU A 181 -9.41 -7.05 -22.80
N MET A 182 -8.58 -7.87 -22.15
CA MET A 182 -7.80 -8.95 -22.75
C MET A 182 -8.47 -10.30 -22.58
N GLU A 183 -9.02 -10.52 -21.40
CA GLU A 183 -9.56 -11.82 -21.03
C GLU A 183 -10.68 -11.67 -20.01
N GLU A 184 -11.72 -12.49 -20.17
CA GLU A 184 -12.77 -12.67 -19.18
C GLU A 184 -12.92 -14.15 -18.87
N ARG A 185 -12.98 -14.49 -17.58
CA ARG A 185 -13.25 -15.83 -17.04
C ARG A 185 -14.41 -15.78 -16.06
N ASN A 186 -15.12 -16.89 -15.94
CA ASN A 186 -16.14 -17.06 -14.92
C ASN A 186 -15.77 -18.20 -13.99
N PHE A 187 -15.88 -17.94 -12.69
CA PHE A 187 -15.58 -18.91 -11.64
C PHE A 187 -16.82 -19.28 -10.84
N ASP A 188 -16.79 -20.47 -10.29
CA ASP A 188 -17.74 -20.97 -9.33
C ASP A 188 -16.97 -21.72 -8.23
N ASN A 189 -16.95 -21.15 -7.01
CA ASN A 189 -16.22 -21.69 -5.86
C ASN A 189 -14.76 -22.06 -6.20
N GLY A 190 -14.01 -21.11 -6.79
CA GLY A 190 -12.60 -21.28 -7.14
C GLY A 190 -12.31 -22.13 -8.39
N ARG A 191 -13.36 -22.62 -9.07
CA ARG A 191 -13.22 -23.42 -10.30
C ARG A 191 -13.68 -22.63 -11.51
N SER A 192 -12.84 -22.57 -12.54
CA SER A 192 -13.22 -21.98 -13.82
C SER A 192 -14.37 -22.78 -14.45
N LYS A 193 -15.43 -22.09 -14.88
CA LYS A 193 -16.55 -22.74 -15.57
C LYS A 193 -16.12 -23.22 -16.95
N PRO A 194 -16.52 -24.43 -17.40
CA PRO A 194 -16.27 -24.91 -18.75
C PRO A 194 -16.79 -23.93 -19.80
N GLY A 195 -15.97 -23.59 -20.81
CA GLY A 195 -16.32 -22.60 -21.84
C GLY A 195 -16.41 -21.15 -21.35
N GLY A 196 -16.03 -20.90 -20.08
CA GLY A 196 -16.11 -19.58 -19.45
C GLY A 196 -14.92 -18.66 -19.72
N VAL A 197 -14.00 -19.03 -20.60
CA VAL A 197 -12.86 -18.18 -20.99
C VAL A 197 -13.17 -17.49 -22.30
N LYS A 198 -13.17 -16.17 -22.31
CA LYS A 198 -13.27 -15.34 -23.51
C LYS A 198 -11.99 -14.51 -23.61
N SER A 199 -11.28 -14.63 -24.72
CA SER A 199 -10.11 -13.82 -25.02
C SER A 199 -10.50 -12.78 -26.07
N TYR A 200 -9.99 -11.56 -25.88
CA TYR A 200 -10.28 -10.42 -26.74
C TYR A 200 -9.00 -9.98 -27.43
N THR A 201 -9.03 -9.92 -28.75
CA THR A 201 -7.92 -9.40 -29.54
C THR A 201 -8.05 -7.89 -29.63
N THR A 202 -7.06 -7.17 -29.13
CA THR A 202 -7.04 -5.70 -29.26
C THR A 202 -6.68 -5.30 -30.68
N PRO A 203 -7.06 -4.10 -31.16
CA PRO A 203 -6.63 -3.59 -32.48
C PRO A 203 -5.11 -3.62 -32.68
N GLN A 204 -4.34 -3.40 -31.58
CA GLN A 204 -2.90 -3.48 -31.62
C GLN A 204 -2.37 -4.90 -31.82
N GLN A 205 -3.01 -5.90 -31.24
CA GLN A 205 -2.68 -7.32 -31.44
C GLN A 205 -2.94 -7.76 -32.88
N THR A 206 -4.06 -7.29 -33.45
CA THR A 206 -4.40 -7.56 -34.86
C THR A 206 -3.35 -6.98 -35.82
N GLN A 207 -2.91 -5.73 -35.57
CA GLN A 207 -1.86 -5.09 -36.39
C GLN A 207 -0.50 -5.78 -36.24
N ALA A 208 -0.14 -6.23 -35.02
CA ALA A 208 1.13 -6.93 -34.78
C ALA A 208 1.19 -8.30 -35.47
N ALA A 209 0.06 -9.02 -35.52
CA ALA A 209 -0.04 -10.27 -36.28
C ALA A 209 0.20 -10.07 -37.78
N GLN A 210 -0.18 -8.90 -38.33
CA GLN A 210 0.02 -8.54 -39.72
C GLN A 210 1.43 -8.04 -40.05
N MET A 211 2.18 -7.49 -39.07
CA MET A 211 3.49 -6.86 -39.30
C MET A 211 4.70 -7.76 -39.08
N GLY A 212 4.53 -9.07 -38.89
CA GLY A 212 5.67 -10.00 -38.77
C GLY A 212 6.64 -9.59 -37.64
N ALA A 213 6.24 -9.76 -36.40
CA ALA A 213 7.06 -9.42 -35.24
C ALA A 213 8.42 -10.10 -35.31
N GLY A 214 9.49 -9.30 -35.17
CA GLY A 214 10.85 -9.81 -35.02
C GLY A 214 10.93 -10.80 -33.86
N SER A 215 11.36 -12.02 -34.13
CA SER A 215 11.29 -13.12 -33.16
C SER A 215 12.50 -13.12 -32.26
N ILE A 216 12.29 -12.99 -30.93
CA ILE A 216 13.23 -13.63 -30.01
C ILE A 216 12.79 -15.07 -29.92
N GLY A 217 13.61 -15.97 -30.51
CA GLY A 217 13.50 -17.41 -30.26
C GLY A 217 13.90 -17.67 -28.81
N LEU A 218 12.93 -17.95 -27.94
CA LEU A 218 13.23 -18.46 -26.61
C LEU A 218 13.80 -19.89 -26.80
N SER A 219 15.02 -20.14 -26.30
CA SER A 219 15.55 -21.47 -26.21
C SER A 219 14.72 -22.32 -25.24
N GLU A 220 14.69 -23.63 -25.39
CA GLU A 220 14.02 -24.58 -24.48
C GLU A 220 14.42 -24.35 -22.99
N GLU A 221 15.61 -23.77 -22.75
CA GLU A 221 16.14 -23.50 -21.42
C GLU A 221 15.39 -22.36 -20.66
N HIS A 222 14.63 -21.53 -21.35
CA HIS A 222 13.93 -20.35 -20.76
C HIS A 222 12.42 -20.54 -20.64
N LYS A 223 11.90 -21.76 -20.82
CA LYS A 223 10.44 -22.01 -20.83
C LYS A 223 9.84 -22.36 -19.47
N THR A 224 10.53 -22.12 -18.38
CA THR A 224 9.97 -22.37 -17.04
C THR A 224 9.43 -21.09 -16.43
N ASN A 225 8.11 -21.00 -16.31
CA ASN A 225 7.37 -19.95 -15.59
C ASN A 225 7.23 -20.35 -14.11
N GLY A 226 8.37 -20.58 -13.42
CA GLY A 226 8.36 -21.19 -12.11
C GLY A 226 7.66 -22.55 -12.13
N SER A 227 6.61 -22.74 -11.32
CA SER A 227 5.77 -23.94 -11.32
C SER A 227 4.60 -23.89 -12.32
N GLN A 228 4.47 -22.81 -13.10
CA GLN A 228 3.36 -22.63 -14.05
C GLN A 228 3.78 -22.96 -15.47
N PRO A 229 2.89 -23.56 -16.29
CA PRO A 229 3.17 -23.77 -17.70
C PRO A 229 3.33 -22.46 -18.47
N PHE A 230 4.18 -22.45 -19.49
CA PHE A 230 4.34 -21.32 -20.39
C PHE A 230 3.04 -21.07 -21.18
N HIS A 231 2.59 -19.83 -21.19
CA HIS A 231 1.41 -19.38 -21.93
C HIS A 231 1.84 -18.66 -23.21
N PRO A 232 1.66 -19.27 -24.40
CA PRO A 232 2.09 -18.66 -25.66
C PRO A 232 1.38 -17.36 -26.00
N ASP A 233 0.16 -17.16 -25.47
CA ASP A 233 -0.66 -15.96 -25.61
C ASP A 233 -1.05 -15.48 -24.22
N GLY A 234 -0.21 -14.64 -23.60
CA GLY A 234 -0.45 -14.10 -22.28
C GLY A 234 0.83 -13.76 -21.51
N TYR A 235 0.67 -13.34 -20.26
CA TYR A 235 1.78 -12.95 -19.42
C TYR A 235 2.61 -14.16 -18.93
N ASN A 236 3.94 -14.04 -19.06
CA ASN A 236 4.89 -14.96 -18.47
C ASN A 236 5.98 -14.21 -17.74
N ALA A 237 6.50 -14.83 -16.67
CA ALA A 237 7.75 -14.47 -16.01
C ALA A 237 8.68 -15.68 -16.09
N LEU A 238 9.72 -15.59 -16.92
CA LEU A 238 10.62 -16.70 -17.22
C LEU A 238 11.94 -16.53 -16.44
N TYR A 239 12.43 -17.62 -15.92
CA TYR A 239 13.62 -17.65 -15.07
C TYR A 239 14.68 -18.57 -15.67
N ASP A 240 15.95 -18.27 -15.43
CA ASP A 240 17.06 -19.17 -15.73
C ASP A 240 17.20 -20.29 -14.67
N LYS A 241 18.16 -21.20 -14.89
CA LYS A 241 18.44 -22.31 -13.96
C LYS A 241 18.95 -21.83 -12.58
N ALA A 242 19.48 -20.60 -12.49
CA ALA A 242 19.95 -20.00 -11.25
C ALA A 242 18.84 -19.25 -10.50
N GLY A 243 17.63 -19.16 -11.07
CA GLY A 243 16.48 -18.46 -10.49
C GLY A 243 16.43 -16.97 -10.81
N ASN A 244 17.27 -16.45 -11.71
CA ASN A 244 17.18 -15.06 -12.14
C ASN A 244 16.06 -14.88 -13.17
N MET A 245 15.26 -13.83 -13.03
CA MET A 245 14.20 -13.52 -13.98
C MET A 245 14.81 -13.04 -15.30
N CYS A 246 14.67 -13.81 -16.37
CA CYS A 246 15.22 -13.50 -17.69
C CYS A 246 14.28 -12.67 -18.55
N VAL A 247 12.98 -12.94 -18.46
CA VAL A 247 11.96 -12.26 -19.25
C VAL A 247 10.70 -12.08 -18.39
N SER A 248 10.07 -10.93 -18.49
CA SER A 248 8.73 -10.72 -17.95
C SER A 248 7.89 -9.90 -18.92
N GLY A 249 6.66 -10.35 -19.19
CA GLY A 249 5.77 -9.62 -20.08
C GLY A 249 4.72 -10.48 -20.76
N ASP A 250 3.96 -9.82 -21.64
CA ASP A 250 2.93 -10.45 -22.44
C ASP A 250 3.54 -11.06 -23.69
N PHE A 251 3.16 -12.29 -23.96
CA PHE A 251 3.54 -13.04 -25.17
C PHE A 251 2.35 -13.11 -26.13
N LEU A 252 2.66 -13.12 -27.42
CA LEU A 252 1.70 -13.34 -28.48
C LEU A 252 2.30 -14.35 -29.47
N ASN A 253 1.58 -15.45 -29.71
CA ASN A 253 2.05 -16.57 -30.52
C ASN A 253 3.44 -17.09 -30.09
N GLY A 254 3.68 -17.18 -28.78
CA GLY A 254 4.94 -17.65 -28.19
C GLY A 254 6.10 -16.65 -28.25
N LYS A 255 5.88 -15.40 -28.68
CA LYS A 255 6.89 -14.33 -28.77
C LYS A 255 6.59 -13.21 -27.79
N LEU A 256 7.63 -12.63 -27.19
CA LEU A 256 7.48 -11.49 -26.29
C LEU A 256 6.91 -10.30 -27.09
N TYR A 257 5.72 -9.83 -26.67
CA TYR A 257 5.01 -8.75 -27.32
C TYR A 257 5.22 -7.41 -26.58
N ASN A 258 4.89 -7.36 -25.30
CA ASN A 258 5.20 -6.23 -24.42
C ASN A 258 5.88 -6.75 -23.17
N GLY A 259 7.02 -6.19 -22.79
CA GLY A 259 7.71 -6.64 -21.60
C GLY A 259 9.16 -6.25 -21.52
N ARG A 260 9.90 -6.99 -20.72
CA ARG A 260 11.30 -6.72 -20.42
C ARG A 260 12.11 -8.02 -20.56
N VAL A 261 13.30 -7.88 -21.12
CA VAL A 261 14.35 -8.91 -21.11
C VAL A 261 15.47 -8.41 -20.21
N PHE A 262 15.84 -9.21 -19.23
CA PHE A 262 16.89 -8.88 -18.26
C PHE A 262 18.18 -9.60 -18.67
N HIS A 263 19.29 -8.88 -18.65
CA HIS A 263 20.61 -9.39 -18.98
C HIS A 263 21.46 -9.44 -17.72
N TYR A 264 22.17 -10.55 -17.53
CA TYR A 264 23.05 -10.79 -16.39
C TYR A 264 24.47 -11.10 -16.88
N ASN A 265 25.50 -10.78 -16.07
CA ASN A 265 26.85 -11.23 -16.30
C ASN A 265 27.04 -12.67 -15.75
N SER A 266 28.25 -13.21 -15.90
CA SER A 266 28.61 -14.54 -15.40
C SER A 266 28.45 -14.72 -13.89
N ASP A 267 28.45 -13.62 -13.14
CA ASP A 267 28.33 -13.62 -11.67
C ASP A 267 26.86 -13.49 -11.21
N GLY A 268 25.89 -13.49 -12.16
CA GLY A 268 24.46 -13.33 -11.88
C GLY A 268 24.05 -11.89 -11.57
N ILE A 269 24.90 -10.89 -11.82
CA ILE A 269 24.59 -9.49 -11.62
C ILE A 269 23.87 -8.94 -12.85
N LYS A 270 22.71 -8.29 -12.64
CA LYS A 270 21.95 -7.66 -13.72
C LYS A 270 22.76 -6.53 -14.35
N ILE A 271 23.06 -6.63 -15.64
CA ILE A 271 23.86 -5.66 -16.41
C ILE A 271 23.05 -4.84 -17.40
N GLY A 272 21.75 -5.11 -17.52
CA GLY A 272 20.88 -4.34 -18.38
C GLY A 272 19.45 -4.87 -18.44
N THR A 273 18.57 -4.02 -18.96
CA THR A 273 17.18 -4.36 -19.24
C THR A 273 16.84 -3.89 -20.64
N GLU A 274 16.29 -4.76 -21.46
CA GLU A 274 15.78 -4.43 -22.79
C GLU A 274 14.26 -4.37 -22.74
N ILE A 275 13.68 -3.28 -23.24
CA ILE A 275 12.23 -3.08 -23.21
C ILE A 275 11.66 -3.42 -24.58
N TYR A 276 10.60 -4.22 -24.56
CA TYR A 276 9.84 -4.61 -25.74
C TYR A 276 8.47 -3.96 -25.75
N THR A 277 8.09 -3.40 -26.89
CA THR A 277 6.76 -2.87 -27.14
C THR A 277 6.31 -3.33 -28.52
N ARG A 278 5.13 -3.97 -28.58
CA ARG A 278 4.56 -4.52 -29.83
C ARG A 278 5.54 -5.44 -30.58
N GLY A 279 6.24 -6.28 -29.83
CA GLY A 279 7.20 -7.26 -30.37
C GLY A 279 8.50 -6.66 -30.88
N LYS A 280 8.76 -5.38 -30.67
CA LYS A 280 10.00 -4.69 -31.07
C LYS A 280 10.76 -4.23 -29.83
N SER A 281 12.08 -4.38 -29.86
CA SER A 281 12.95 -3.80 -28.85
C SER A 281 13.01 -2.28 -29.00
N ASN A 282 12.84 -1.58 -27.88
CA ASN A 282 13.02 -0.13 -27.78
C ASN A 282 14.44 0.25 -27.33
N GLY A 283 15.37 -0.70 -27.31
CA GLY A 283 16.75 -0.52 -26.89
C GLY A 283 17.01 -1.03 -25.47
N LYS A 284 18.31 -1.03 -25.11
CA LYS A 284 18.79 -1.48 -23.78
C LYS A 284 18.96 -0.28 -22.87
N LEU A 285 18.38 -0.36 -21.69
CA LEU A 285 18.76 0.47 -20.55
C LEU A 285 19.95 -0.19 -19.86
N GLY A 286 21.01 0.57 -19.61
CA GLY A 286 22.18 0.09 -18.86
C GLY A 286 21.79 -0.35 -17.43
N ALA A 287 22.71 -1.02 -16.74
CA ALA A 287 22.54 -1.30 -15.32
C ALA A 287 22.33 0.04 -14.57
N ASP A 288 21.29 0.08 -13.72
CA ASP A 288 21.08 1.22 -12.83
C ASP A 288 22.32 1.37 -11.92
N ASN A 289 23.17 2.34 -12.22
CA ASN A 289 24.28 2.76 -11.36
C ASN A 289 23.71 3.51 -10.14
N ASN A 290 22.90 2.84 -9.32
CA ASN A 290 22.46 3.32 -8.02
C ASN A 290 23.16 2.53 -6.92
N ASN A 291 24.51 2.67 -6.88
CA ASN A 291 25.33 2.40 -5.70
C ASN A 291 26.43 3.46 -5.68
N GLN A 292 26.11 4.64 -5.20
CA GLN A 292 27.03 5.54 -4.49
C GLN A 292 26.26 6.21 -3.35
#